data_e31bb59689aefe9e3d2e69578d81c321
#
_entry.id   e31bb59689aefe9e3d2e69578d81c321
#
_cell.length_a   1.000
_cell.length_b   1.000
_cell.length_c   1.000
_cell.angle_alpha   90.00
_cell.angle_beta   90.00
_cell.angle_gamma   90.00
#
_symmetry.space_group_name_H-M   'P 1'
#
loop_
_entity.id
_entity.type
_entity.pdbx_description
1 polymer ?
#
loop_
_entity_poly.entity_id
_entity_poly.type
_entity_poly.pdbx_seq_one_letter_code
_entity_poly.pdbx_strand_id
1 'polypeptide(L)'
;MKTMTKFTAAALAAVFGFAIAGSADDTKPVAETLPPALTKTGVTYATDIKPIFDAACVKCHDGTKKPRAGLALNTLEGTLKGSKDGKVVIVGDSAKSDLVLSVAHIGDPDSFMPKGKKAKPLTPEQIGLIRAWIDQGAK
;
A
#
# COMPACT_ATOMS: atom_id res chain seq x y z
N MET A 1 -37.36 77.64 -1.69
CA MET A 1 -38.10 76.53 -2.30
C MET A 1 -37.26 76.06 -3.50
N LYS A 2 -36.48 75.04 -3.35
CA LYS A 2 -35.81 74.36 -4.48
C LYS A 2 -35.61 72.92 -4.09
N THR A 3 -36.25 72.05 -4.81
CA THR A 3 -36.27 70.62 -4.70
C THR A 3 -34.90 70.02 -5.10
N MET A 4 -34.33 69.21 -4.23
CA MET A 4 -33.11 68.49 -4.49
C MET A 4 -33.45 67.09 -5.03
N THR A 5 -33.07 66.86 -6.27
CA THR A 5 -33.21 65.56 -6.92
C THR A 5 -32.03 64.69 -6.49
N LYS A 6 -32.33 63.54 -5.89
CA LYS A 6 -31.32 62.53 -5.50
C LYS A 6 -31.02 61.61 -6.69
N PHE A 7 -29.85 61.60 -7.19
CA PHE A 7 -29.35 60.57 -8.11
C PHE A 7 -28.81 59.38 -7.31
N THR A 8 -29.47 58.25 -7.40
CA THR A 8 -28.98 56.97 -6.90
C THR A 8 -28.17 56.28 -8.01
N ALA A 9 -26.88 56.25 -7.84
CA ALA A 9 -26.02 55.41 -8.69
C ALA A 9 -26.07 53.94 -8.20
N ALA A 10 -26.65 53.07 -9.00
CA ALA A 10 -26.57 51.64 -8.78
C ALA A 10 -25.25 51.11 -9.35
N ALA A 11 -24.34 50.70 -8.47
CA ALA A 11 -23.16 49.99 -8.85
C ALA A 11 -23.48 48.49 -8.97
N LEU A 12 -23.50 47.99 -10.20
CA LEU A 12 -23.51 46.54 -10.47
C LEU A 12 -22.07 45.99 -10.22
N ALA A 13 -21.92 45.29 -9.11
CA ALA A 13 -20.75 44.46 -8.87
C ALA A 13 -20.96 43.12 -9.58
N ALA A 14 -20.29 42.90 -10.71
CA ALA A 14 -20.19 41.62 -11.35
C ALA A 14 -19.24 40.74 -10.55
N VAL A 15 -19.78 39.79 -9.79
CA VAL A 15 -19.02 38.73 -9.13
C VAL A 15 -18.68 37.70 -10.20
N PHE A 16 -17.42 37.76 -10.71
CA PHE A 16 -16.85 36.69 -11.51
C PHE A 16 -16.56 35.51 -10.55
N GLY A 17 -17.48 34.56 -10.50
CA GLY A 17 -17.26 33.28 -9.87
C GLY A 17 -16.21 32.47 -10.65
N PHE A 18 -15.00 32.45 -10.16
CA PHE A 18 -13.96 31.54 -10.64
C PHE A 18 -14.30 30.14 -10.11
N ALA A 19 -14.99 29.33 -10.93
CA ALA A 19 -15.19 27.94 -10.64
C ALA A 19 -13.83 27.23 -10.81
N ILE A 20 -13.15 26.98 -9.69
CA ILE A 20 -12.05 26.06 -9.65
C ILE A 20 -12.65 24.66 -9.83
N ALA A 21 -12.58 24.14 -11.07
CA ALA A 21 -12.79 22.72 -11.31
C ALA A 21 -11.66 21.98 -10.59
N GLY A 22 -11.89 21.59 -9.35
CA GLY A 22 -11.05 20.64 -8.65
C GLY A 22 -11.10 19.34 -9.42
N SER A 23 -10.00 19.02 -10.11
CA SER A 23 -9.78 17.67 -10.59
C SER A 23 -9.83 16.77 -9.36
N ALA A 24 -10.88 15.97 -9.23
CA ALA A 24 -10.89 14.87 -8.27
C ALA A 24 -9.75 13.94 -8.69
N ASP A 25 -8.67 13.98 -7.93
CA ASP A 25 -7.61 12.99 -7.99
C ASP A 25 -8.24 11.68 -7.51
N ASP A 26 -8.53 10.79 -8.46
CA ASP A 26 -9.13 9.48 -8.25
C ASP A 26 -8.12 8.50 -7.61
N THR A 27 -7.17 9.02 -6.86
CA THR A 27 -6.22 8.22 -6.08
C THR A 27 -6.96 7.73 -4.83
N LYS A 28 -7.79 6.71 -5.01
CA LYS A 28 -8.33 5.95 -3.88
C LYS A 28 -7.17 5.55 -2.96
N PRO A 29 -7.20 5.87 -1.68
CA PRO A 29 -6.12 5.52 -0.77
C PRO A 29 -5.81 4.02 -0.86
N VAL A 30 -4.55 3.66 -1.10
CA VAL A 30 -4.11 2.25 -1.23
C VAL A 30 -4.58 1.41 -0.03
N ALA A 31 -4.66 2.01 1.15
CA ALA A 31 -5.16 1.36 2.36
C ALA A 31 -6.61 0.87 2.26
N GLU A 32 -7.46 1.51 1.45
CA GLU A 32 -8.85 1.10 1.26
C GLU A 32 -9.01 -0.09 0.32
N THR A 33 -8.02 -0.37 -0.51
CA THR A 33 -8.04 -1.49 -1.46
C THR A 33 -7.37 -2.73 -0.91
N LEU A 34 -6.58 -2.62 0.16
CA LEU A 34 -5.93 -3.75 0.81
C LEU A 34 -6.92 -4.55 1.67
N PRO A 35 -6.81 -5.89 1.70
CA PRO A 35 -7.48 -6.68 2.72
C PRO A 35 -7.14 -6.15 4.11
N PRO A 36 -8.09 -6.10 5.07
CA PRO A 36 -7.81 -5.59 6.41
C PRO A 36 -6.71 -6.42 7.09
N ALA A 37 -5.90 -5.76 7.92
CA ALA A 37 -4.99 -6.49 8.81
C ALA A 37 -5.82 -7.33 9.78
N LEU A 38 -5.37 -8.57 10.06
CA LEU A 38 -6.06 -9.42 11.02
C LEU A 38 -5.92 -8.83 12.44
N THR A 39 -6.95 -9.03 13.25
CA THR A 39 -6.96 -8.59 14.66
C THR A 39 -6.11 -9.47 15.59
N LYS A 40 -5.49 -10.53 15.05
CA LYS A 40 -4.58 -11.41 15.79
C LYS A 40 -3.41 -10.61 16.34
N THR A 41 -3.16 -10.72 17.64
CA THR A 41 -2.01 -10.12 18.34
C THR A 41 -0.87 -11.13 18.49
N GLY A 42 0.36 -10.65 18.70
CA GLY A 42 1.53 -11.51 18.89
C GLY A 42 1.92 -12.31 17.65
N VAL A 43 1.66 -11.74 16.47
CA VAL A 43 2.02 -12.38 15.19
C VAL A 43 3.53 -12.35 15.03
N THR A 44 4.14 -13.51 14.79
CA THR A 44 5.59 -13.63 14.60
C THR A 44 5.95 -14.19 13.23
N TYR A 45 7.15 -13.85 12.77
CA TYR A 45 7.66 -14.39 11.51
C TYR A 45 7.72 -15.92 11.55
N ALA A 46 8.29 -16.50 12.61
CA ALA A 46 8.58 -17.93 12.67
C ALA A 46 7.34 -18.82 12.64
N THR A 47 6.28 -18.42 13.36
CA THR A 47 5.07 -19.25 13.50
C THR A 47 3.98 -18.93 12.51
N ASP A 48 3.90 -17.67 12.07
CA ASP A 48 2.74 -17.19 11.31
C ASP A 48 3.08 -16.88 9.85
N ILE A 49 4.22 -16.26 9.62
CA ILE A 49 4.58 -15.73 8.29
C ILE A 49 5.42 -16.73 7.50
N LYS A 50 6.41 -17.35 8.15
CA LYS A 50 7.30 -18.31 7.49
C LYS A 50 6.56 -19.43 6.77
N PRO A 51 5.50 -20.06 7.31
CA PRO A 51 4.75 -21.08 6.57
C PRO A 51 4.12 -20.56 5.27
N ILE A 52 3.65 -19.31 5.26
CA ILE A 52 3.10 -18.67 4.04
C ILE A 52 4.21 -18.46 3.02
N PHE A 53 5.36 -17.94 3.45
CA PHE A 53 6.49 -17.68 2.57
C PHE A 53 7.11 -18.97 2.02
N ASP A 54 7.25 -19.99 2.84
CA ASP A 54 7.75 -21.31 2.41
C ASP A 54 6.87 -21.91 1.30
N ALA A 55 5.56 -21.78 1.43
CA ALA A 55 4.61 -22.32 0.46
C ALA A 55 4.56 -21.53 -0.85
N ALA A 56 4.66 -20.19 -0.80
CA ALA A 56 4.36 -19.33 -1.94
C ALA A 56 5.57 -18.58 -2.53
N CYS A 57 6.63 -18.32 -1.75
CA CYS A 57 7.65 -17.34 -2.07
C CYS A 57 9.06 -17.94 -2.17
N VAL A 58 9.44 -18.82 -1.24
CA VAL A 58 10.83 -19.30 -1.06
C VAL A 58 11.36 -20.05 -2.27
N LYS A 59 10.52 -20.65 -3.09
CA LYS A 59 10.94 -21.28 -4.34
C LYS A 59 11.80 -20.35 -5.22
N CYS A 60 11.53 -19.05 -5.20
CA CYS A 60 12.24 -18.04 -5.97
C CYS A 60 13.05 -17.07 -5.08
N HIS A 61 12.70 -16.95 -3.80
CA HIS A 61 13.28 -16.00 -2.85
C HIS A 61 13.97 -16.72 -1.68
N ASP A 62 14.80 -17.72 -2.01
CA ASP A 62 15.59 -18.49 -1.04
C ASP A 62 16.99 -17.91 -0.89
N GLY A 63 17.29 -17.39 0.30
CA GLY A 63 18.57 -16.76 0.61
C GLY A 63 19.77 -17.72 0.64
N THR A 64 19.54 -19.04 0.67
CA THR A 64 20.62 -20.05 0.56
C THR A 64 21.12 -20.23 -0.87
N LYS A 65 20.42 -19.65 -1.83
CA LYS A 65 20.73 -19.63 -3.26
C LYS A 65 20.90 -18.19 -3.72
N LYS A 66 20.85 -17.96 -5.04
CA LYS A 66 20.80 -16.61 -5.60
C LYS A 66 19.32 -16.17 -5.72
N PRO A 67 18.74 -15.52 -4.70
CA PRO A 67 17.32 -15.18 -4.72
C PRO A 67 17.02 -14.13 -5.77
N ARG A 68 15.82 -14.19 -6.38
CA ARG A 68 15.39 -13.18 -7.33
C ARG A 68 15.37 -11.81 -6.67
N ALA A 69 15.80 -10.80 -7.41
CA ALA A 69 15.96 -9.42 -6.93
C ALA A 69 16.83 -9.30 -5.64
N GLY A 70 17.61 -10.32 -5.29
CA GLY A 70 18.38 -10.33 -4.04
C GLY A 70 17.54 -10.45 -2.77
N LEU A 71 16.21 -10.66 -2.89
CA LEU A 71 15.29 -10.73 -1.76
C LEU A 71 15.20 -12.16 -1.21
N ALA A 72 15.63 -12.35 0.02
CA ALA A 72 15.52 -13.61 0.75
C ALA A 72 14.30 -13.59 1.68
N LEU A 73 13.35 -14.50 1.47
CA LEU A 73 12.13 -14.61 2.25
C LEU A 73 12.07 -15.88 3.11
N ASN A 74 13.16 -16.64 3.18
CA ASN A 74 13.27 -17.85 4.01
C ASN A 74 13.75 -17.55 5.45
N THR A 75 14.13 -16.31 5.74
CA THR A 75 14.54 -15.85 7.08
C THR A 75 13.98 -14.47 7.38
N LEU A 76 13.74 -14.19 8.67
CA LEU A 76 13.33 -12.86 9.13
C LEU A 76 14.34 -11.78 8.74
N GLU A 77 15.63 -12.06 9.00
CA GLU A 77 16.72 -11.13 8.67
C GLU A 77 16.75 -10.80 7.17
N GLY A 78 16.67 -11.80 6.30
CA GLY A 78 16.63 -11.62 4.86
C GLY A 78 15.43 -10.81 4.39
N THR A 79 14.25 -11.05 4.98
CA THR A 79 13.03 -10.32 4.70
C THR A 79 13.16 -8.84 5.09
N LEU A 80 13.70 -8.54 6.27
CA LEU A 80 13.87 -7.18 6.76
C LEU A 80 15.06 -6.46 6.10
N LYS A 81 16.05 -7.20 5.60
CA LYS A 81 17.13 -6.63 4.78
C LYS A 81 16.59 -6.03 3.49
N GLY A 82 15.62 -6.70 2.86
CA GLY A 82 14.99 -6.28 1.62
C GLY A 82 15.68 -6.81 0.36
N SER A 83 15.38 -6.20 -0.77
CA SER A 83 15.89 -6.54 -2.10
C SER A 83 17.15 -5.72 -2.46
N LYS A 84 17.69 -5.97 -3.65
CA LYS A 84 18.74 -5.11 -4.25
C LYS A 84 18.29 -3.67 -4.49
N ASP A 85 16.99 -3.45 -4.60
CA ASP A 85 16.37 -2.15 -4.90
C ASP A 85 15.92 -1.41 -3.63
N GLY A 86 15.98 -2.06 -2.46
CA GLY A 86 15.65 -1.45 -1.17
C GLY A 86 14.78 -2.31 -0.27
N LYS A 87 14.26 -1.68 0.77
CA LYS A 87 13.36 -2.31 1.75
C LYS A 87 12.02 -2.64 1.09
N VAL A 88 11.55 -3.86 1.32
CA VAL A 88 10.21 -4.30 0.88
C VAL A 88 9.21 -4.35 2.04
N VAL A 89 9.70 -4.26 3.28
CA VAL A 89 8.92 -4.17 4.52
C VAL A 89 9.24 -2.86 5.20
N ILE A 90 8.23 -2.03 5.42
CA ILE A 90 8.28 -0.83 6.26
C ILE A 90 7.67 -1.22 7.60
N VAL A 91 8.51 -1.45 8.59
CA VAL A 91 8.08 -1.90 9.92
C VAL A 91 7.10 -0.90 10.54
N GLY A 92 5.93 -1.38 10.95
CA GLY A 92 4.86 -0.56 11.48
C GLY A 92 3.92 0.06 10.44
N ASP A 93 4.21 -0.13 9.13
CA ASP A 93 3.36 0.41 8.04
C ASP A 93 3.19 -0.61 6.92
N SER A 94 2.24 -1.51 7.11
CA SER A 94 1.93 -2.55 6.13
C SER A 94 1.36 -1.99 4.82
N ALA A 95 0.66 -0.86 4.88
CA ALA A 95 0.03 -0.26 3.71
C ALA A 95 1.04 0.33 2.71
N LYS A 96 2.24 0.70 3.18
CA LYS A 96 3.33 1.21 2.35
C LYS A 96 4.42 0.17 2.08
N SER A 97 4.26 -1.04 2.56
CA SER A 97 5.23 -2.12 2.34
C SER A 97 5.06 -2.74 0.96
N ASP A 98 6.07 -2.65 0.10
CA ASP A 98 6.05 -3.22 -1.26
C ASP A 98 5.74 -4.72 -1.26
N LEU A 99 6.18 -5.44 -0.24
CA LEU A 99 5.83 -6.84 -0.04
C LEU A 99 4.31 -7.04 -0.04
N VAL A 100 3.58 -6.21 0.72
CA VAL A 100 2.12 -6.28 0.83
C VAL A 100 1.44 -5.86 -0.47
N LEU A 101 1.88 -4.77 -1.07
CA LEU A 101 1.34 -4.28 -2.34
C LEU A 101 1.48 -5.32 -3.45
N SER A 102 2.65 -5.95 -3.54
CA SER A 102 2.93 -6.98 -4.54
C SER A 102 2.05 -8.22 -4.38
N VAL A 103 1.84 -8.72 -3.16
CA VAL A 103 1.00 -9.92 -2.93
C VAL A 103 -0.49 -9.62 -2.94
N ALA A 104 -0.88 -8.36 -2.72
CA ALA A 104 -2.25 -7.88 -2.87
C ALA A 104 -2.59 -7.50 -4.32
N HIS A 105 -1.62 -7.56 -5.22
CA HIS A 105 -1.75 -7.16 -6.62
C HIS A 105 -2.23 -5.70 -6.77
N ILE A 106 -1.59 -4.80 -6.01
CA ILE A 106 -1.86 -3.36 -6.05
C ILE A 106 -0.67 -2.63 -6.65
N GLY A 107 -0.94 -1.69 -7.56
CA GLY A 107 0.09 -0.92 -8.24
C GLY A 107 0.52 -1.52 -9.57
N ASP A 108 1.83 -1.54 -9.84
CA ASP A 108 2.38 -2.03 -11.10
C ASP A 108 2.21 -3.56 -11.26
N PRO A 109 1.52 -4.02 -12.31
CA PRO A 109 1.34 -5.44 -12.59
C PRO A 109 2.66 -6.24 -12.70
N ASP A 110 3.75 -5.58 -13.12
CA ASP A 110 5.06 -6.22 -13.19
C ASP A 110 5.67 -6.52 -11.80
N SER A 111 5.12 -5.94 -10.75
CA SER A 111 5.50 -6.18 -9.37
C SER A 111 4.66 -7.27 -8.68
N PHE A 112 3.58 -7.73 -9.30
CA PHE A 112 2.66 -8.69 -8.67
C PHE A 112 3.31 -10.03 -8.38
N MET A 113 3.07 -10.55 -7.17
CA MET A 113 3.60 -11.80 -6.66
C MET A 113 2.47 -12.69 -6.08
N PRO A 114 2.63 -13.99 -6.07
CA PRO A 114 3.71 -14.78 -6.69
C PRO A 114 3.57 -14.84 -8.21
N LYS A 115 4.70 -14.93 -8.93
CA LYS A 115 4.74 -15.04 -10.40
C LYS A 115 4.79 -16.50 -10.86
N GLY A 116 4.17 -16.74 -12.02
CA GLY A 116 4.24 -18.01 -12.75
C GLY A 116 2.88 -18.60 -13.07
N LYS A 117 2.81 -19.40 -14.16
CA LYS A 117 1.56 -19.97 -14.67
C LYS A 117 0.80 -20.86 -13.68
N LYS A 118 1.50 -21.42 -12.68
CA LYS A 118 0.92 -22.29 -11.63
C LYS A 118 0.92 -21.63 -10.25
N ALA A 119 1.36 -20.37 -10.17
CA ALA A 119 1.35 -19.64 -8.90
C ALA A 119 -0.09 -19.31 -8.50
N LYS A 120 -0.40 -19.56 -7.23
CA LYS A 120 -1.69 -19.18 -6.65
C LYS A 120 -1.51 -17.87 -5.89
N PRO A 121 -2.37 -16.87 -6.12
CA PRO A 121 -2.37 -15.66 -5.29
C PRO A 121 -2.58 -16.02 -3.81
N LEU A 122 -2.07 -15.17 -2.93
CA LEU A 122 -2.36 -15.30 -1.50
C LEU A 122 -3.84 -15.00 -1.24
N THR A 123 -4.39 -15.65 -0.22
CA THR A 123 -5.76 -15.33 0.21
C THR A 123 -5.81 -14.00 0.96
N PRO A 124 -6.97 -13.34 1.02
CA PRO A 124 -7.13 -12.12 1.82
C PRO A 124 -6.70 -12.29 3.28
N GLU A 125 -6.94 -13.46 3.88
CA GLU A 125 -6.54 -13.79 5.24
C GLU A 125 -5.01 -13.87 5.39
N GLN A 126 -4.33 -14.48 4.42
CA GLN A 126 -2.85 -14.54 4.40
C GLN A 126 -2.25 -13.15 4.27
N ILE A 127 -2.81 -12.31 3.39
CA ILE A 127 -2.39 -10.91 3.25
C ILE A 127 -2.66 -10.14 4.55
N GLY A 128 -3.84 -10.31 5.15
CA GLY A 128 -4.21 -9.70 6.41
C GLY A 128 -3.28 -10.10 7.56
N LEU A 129 -2.80 -11.36 7.58
CA LEU A 129 -1.84 -11.85 8.58
C LEU A 129 -0.45 -11.21 8.38
N ILE A 130 0.02 -11.10 7.15
CA ILE A 130 1.27 -10.42 6.81
C ILE A 130 1.19 -8.94 7.24
N ARG A 131 0.06 -8.28 7.00
CA ARG A 131 -0.17 -6.91 7.44
C ARG A 131 -0.10 -6.79 8.95
N ALA A 132 -0.83 -7.65 9.68
CA ALA A 132 -0.82 -7.64 11.14
C ALA A 132 0.60 -7.85 11.70
N TRP A 133 1.40 -8.73 11.09
CA TRP A 133 2.79 -8.94 11.47
C TRP A 133 3.63 -7.66 11.30
N ILE A 134 3.52 -6.99 10.15
CA ILE A 134 4.27 -5.76 9.86
C ILE A 134 3.87 -4.64 10.82
N ASP A 135 2.55 -4.43 11.01
CA ASP A 135 2.00 -3.37 11.84
C ASP A 135 2.35 -3.56 13.34
N GLN A 136 2.58 -4.81 13.76
CA GLN A 136 3.03 -5.16 15.12
C GLN A 136 4.55 -5.13 15.30
N GLY A 137 5.30 -4.67 14.33
CA GLY A 137 6.75 -4.48 14.44
C GLY A 137 7.61 -5.54 13.76
N ALA A 138 7.03 -6.42 12.97
CA ALA A 138 7.70 -7.40 12.09
C ALA A 138 8.76 -8.27 12.82
N LYS A 139 8.38 -8.91 13.93
CA LYS A 139 9.24 -9.72 14.80
C LYS A 139 9.17 -11.22 14.50
#